data_8bfa2cc2809e42ad0d614267883d6158
#
_entry.id   8bfa2cc2809e42ad0d614267883d6158
#
_cell.length_a   1.000
_cell.length_b   1.000
_cell.length_c   1.000
_cell.angle_alpha   90.00
_cell.angle_beta   90.00
_cell.angle_gamma   90.00
#
_symmetry.space_group_name_H-M   'P 1'
#
loop_
_entity.id
_entity.type
_entity.pdbx_description
1 polymer ?
#
loop_
_entity_poly.entity_id
_entity_poly.type
_entity_poly.pdbx_seq_one_letter_code
_entity_poly.pdbx_strand_id
1 'polypeptide(L)'
;MAVHRRDVLRGLGGLAGMAAVRTVEARAPVRAGGFPRKDDFLIEDGYTYLNAAYTHPIPKVSMDAVRRAAEKRASLHPPALPDGASGTPKVLFAELINAKPSEIAYVSSTSAGENLVVQALGLHRSTDGNVVTDGLHFEGAILHLLELKKQGLDVRVVKPTKDFRIDITDLERAVDRRTRLIEVSSASMYNGFQHDLKAVCDLAHAHGAYVYADIIHSAGAEPFDVKASGVDFAACSTFKWLMGDFGIGFLYAKEALLDRIRRPVYGYYQAPDMEAFYPPDLPAGAYTPIAYTLQKTAAGTFESGTLTGGPAFNVALLTASLTYIRELGVANIQAHRLPLIRKLQQEVPRLGLTPVTPADSTSGVVTFAKHDIGQTEIPRKLQAGKVNVRIAMHWMRVSPSIYNDMADIERFLDVLS
;
A
#
# COMPACT_ATOMS: atom_id res chain seq x y z
N MET A 1 39.64 21.56 -9.59
CA MET A 1 39.39 20.17 -10.01
C MET A 1 37.88 20.03 -10.13
N ALA A 2 37.38 20.01 -11.36
CA ALA A 2 35.95 19.83 -11.61
C ALA A 2 35.63 18.34 -11.36
N VAL A 3 34.81 18.03 -10.35
CA VAL A 3 34.31 16.68 -10.14
C VAL A 3 33.22 16.47 -11.21
N HIS A 4 33.53 15.65 -12.19
CA HIS A 4 32.57 15.31 -13.23
C HIS A 4 31.36 14.60 -12.64
N ARG A 5 30.15 14.97 -13.04
CA ARG A 5 28.89 14.32 -12.68
C ARG A 5 28.91 12.80 -12.92
N ARG A 6 29.69 12.33 -13.88
CA ARG A 6 29.98 10.91 -14.09
C ARG A 6 30.55 10.21 -12.85
N ASP A 7 31.32 10.90 -12.03
CA ASP A 7 31.94 10.32 -10.85
C ASP A 7 30.94 10.23 -9.67
N VAL A 8 29.99 11.15 -9.61
CA VAL A 8 28.89 11.13 -8.64
C VAL A 8 27.81 10.11 -9.02
N LEU A 9 27.51 9.94 -10.32
CA LEU A 9 26.50 9.01 -10.80
C LEU A 9 27.04 7.58 -11.04
N ARG A 10 28.38 7.43 -11.28
CA ARG A 10 29.01 6.09 -11.30
C ARG A 10 28.97 5.39 -9.96
N GLY A 11 28.87 6.13 -8.86
CA GLY A 11 28.56 5.56 -7.54
C GLY A 11 27.13 5.07 -7.41
N LEU A 12 26.18 5.53 -8.28
CA LEU A 12 24.77 5.20 -8.21
C LEU A 12 24.30 4.18 -9.28
N GLY A 13 25.07 3.97 -10.34
CA GLY A 13 24.63 3.20 -11.51
C GLY A 13 25.49 1.99 -11.90
N GLY A 14 26.61 1.77 -11.28
CA GLY A 14 27.53 0.72 -11.69
C GLY A 14 27.68 -0.40 -10.69
N LEU A 15 26.79 -1.37 -10.67
CA LEU A 15 27.08 -2.70 -10.12
C LEU A 15 26.07 -3.73 -10.65
N ALA A 16 26.21 -4.11 -11.93
CA ALA A 16 26.12 -5.50 -12.31
C ALA A 16 27.48 -6.14 -11.96
N GLY A 17 27.70 -6.38 -10.69
CA GLY A 17 28.87 -7.03 -10.15
C GLY A 17 28.52 -7.49 -8.75
N MET A 18 28.57 -8.81 -8.51
CA MET A 18 28.48 -9.41 -7.19
C MET A 18 29.48 -8.71 -6.25
N ALA A 19 29.05 -7.65 -5.56
CA ALA A 19 29.80 -7.10 -4.46
C ALA A 19 29.31 -7.82 -3.20
N ALA A 20 30.26 -8.48 -2.54
CA ALA A 20 30.10 -9.09 -1.23
C ALA A 20 29.30 -8.16 -0.31
N VAL A 21 28.13 -8.61 0.11
CA VAL A 21 27.36 -8.02 1.18
C VAL A 21 28.29 -7.92 2.39
N ARG A 22 28.85 -6.75 2.65
CA ARG A 22 29.45 -6.50 3.96
C ARG A 22 28.32 -6.64 4.96
N THR A 23 28.44 -7.68 5.76
CA THR A 23 27.57 -7.99 6.88
C THR A 23 27.28 -6.72 7.66
N VAL A 24 26.04 -6.20 7.51
CA VAL A 24 25.42 -5.39 8.54
C VAL A 24 25.50 -6.24 9.80
N GLU A 25 26.10 -5.73 10.87
CA GLU A 25 26.20 -6.44 12.15
C GLU A 25 24.87 -7.12 12.41
N ALA A 26 24.91 -8.44 12.48
CA ALA A 26 23.76 -9.28 12.72
C ALA A 26 23.18 -8.88 14.08
N ARG A 27 22.11 -8.10 14.04
CA ARG A 27 21.27 -7.88 15.21
C ARG A 27 20.77 -9.25 15.67
N ALA A 28 20.70 -9.45 16.99
CA ALA A 28 20.11 -10.66 17.54
C ALA A 28 18.80 -10.96 16.81
N PRO A 29 18.59 -12.21 16.37
CA PRO A 29 17.38 -12.59 15.66
C PRO A 29 16.19 -12.15 16.50
N VAL A 30 15.18 -11.56 15.86
CA VAL A 30 13.86 -11.37 16.48
C VAL A 30 13.55 -12.70 17.14
N ARG A 31 13.40 -12.70 18.48
CA ARG A 31 13.16 -13.95 19.22
C ARG A 31 12.13 -14.74 18.46
N ALA A 32 12.42 -16.01 18.16
CA ALA A 32 11.46 -16.97 17.65
C ALA A 32 10.41 -17.22 18.75
N GLY A 33 9.61 -16.20 19.04
CA GLY A 33 8.51 -16.18 19.98
C GLY A 33 7.22 -16.10 19.18
N GLY A 34 6.27 -16.94 19.56
CA GLY A 34 4.94 -16.95 18.97
C GLY A 34 4.20 -15.62 19.11
N PHE A 35 3.04 -15.52 18.52
CA PHE A 35 2.10 -14.43 18.74
C PHE A 35 1.41 -14.57 20.11
N PRO A 36 0.92 -13.46 20.72
CA PRO A 36 0.96 -12.09 20.21
C PRO A 36 2.34 -11.41 20.38
N ARG A 37 2.54 -10.32 19.63
CA ARG A 37 3.78 -9.53 19.63
C ARG A 37 3.59 -8.21 20.40
N LYS A 38 2.95 -8.23 21.57
CA LYS A 38 2.64 -7.01 22.37
C LYS A 38 3.91 -6.21 22.71
N ASP A 39 4.97 -6.89 23.12
CA ASP A 39 6.23 -6.27 23.56
C ASP A 39 7.00 -5.56 22.44
N ASP A 40 6.65 -5.83 21.16
CA ASP A 40 7.31 -5.19 20.04
C ASP A 40 6.77 -3.79 19.75
N PHE A 41 5.70 -3.36 20.45
CA PHE A 41 5.03 -2.07 20.28
C PHE A 41 5.04 -1.25 21.60
N LEU A 42 4.75 0.05 21.48
CA LEU A 42 4.58 0.97 22.61
C LEU A 42 3.09 1.25 22.89
N ILE A 43 2.27 0.20 22.83
CA ILE A 43 0.87 0.33 23.23
C ILE A 43 0.81 0.44 24.76
N GLU A 44 0.11 1.44 25.28
CA GLU A 44 -0.03 1.70 26.72
C GLU A 44 -0.66 0.51 27.44
N ASP A 45 -0.16 0.19 28.61
CA ASP A 45 -0.72 -0.87 29.44
C ASP A 45 -2.20 -0.62 29.77
N GLY A 46 -2.99 -1.66 29.64
CA GLY A 46 -4.43 -1.57 29.83
C GLY A 46 -5.18 -0.89 28.68
N TYR A 47 -4.52 -0.58 27.55
CA TYR A 47 -5.14 -0.07 26.34
C TYR A 47 -5.28 -1.18 25.30
N THR A 48 -6.47 -1.39 24.80
CA THR A 48 -6.75 -2.40 23.76
C THR A 48 -6.94 -1.70 22.41
N TYR A 49 -5.94 -1.82 21.53
CA TYR A 49 -5.96 -1.21 20.20
C TYR A 49 -6.40 -2.23 19.15
N LEU A 50 -7.62 -2.08 18.64
CA LEU A 50 -8.26 -2.95 17.64
C LEU A 50 -8.58 -2.19 16.34
N ASN A 51 -7.69 -1.28 15.92
CA ASN A 51 -7.93 -0.36 14.80
C ASN A 51 -6.77 -0.33 13.80
N ALA A 52 -6.07 -1.46 13.62
CA ALA A 52 -4.92 -1.59 12.73
C ALA A 52 -5.23 -1.22 11.26
N ALA A 53 -6.48 -1.46 10.82
CA ALA A 53 -6.93 -1.10 9.49
C ALA A 53 -7.10 0.42 9.26
N TYR A 54 -7.07 1.24 10.30
CA TYR A 54 -7.00 2.71 10.21
C TYR A 54 -5.55 3.18 10.17
N THR A 55 -4.79 2.90 11.23
CA THR A 55 -3.34 3.16 11.32
C THR A 55 -2.72 2.07 12.18
N HIS A 56 -1.71 1.37 11.66
CA HIS A 56 -1.01 0.36 12.45
C HIS A 56 0.05 1.03 13.32
N PRO A 57 0.21 0.65 14.59
CA PRO A 57 1.34 1.08 15.40
C PRO A 57 2.69 0.71 14.75
N ILE A 58 3.67 1.60 14.86
CA ILE A 58 5.02 1.37 14.37
C ILE A 58 5.77 0.46 15.36
N PRO A 59 6.40 -0.66 14.92
CA PRO A 59 7.16 -1.52 15.82
C PRO A 59 8.43 -0.80 16.36
N LYS A 60 8.84 -1.13 17.57
CA LYS A 60 10.05 -0.58 18.22
C LYS A 60 11.29 -0.68 17.34
N VAL A 61 11.46 -1.79 16.61
CA VAL A 61 12.57 -2.00 15.68
C VAL A 61 12.62 -0.95 14.59
N SER A 62 11.47 -0.49 14.09
CA SER A 62 11.37 0.55 13.07
C SER A 62 11.61 1.94 13.66
N MET A 63 11.10 2.22 14.85
CA MET A 63 11.42 3.46 15.58
C MET A 63 12.93 3.62 15.81
N ASP A 64 13.59 2.53 16.22
CA ASP A 64 15.05 2.51 16.41
C ASP A 64 15.80 2.76 15.10
N ALA A 65 15.31 2.24 13.99
CA ALA A 65 15.90 2.48 12.67
C ALA A 65 15.78 3.97 12.27
N VAL A 66 14.63 4.58 12.50
CA VAL A 66 14.40 6.02 12.25
C VAL A 66 15.30 6.88 13.11
N ARG A 67 15.43 6.56 14.43
CA ARG A 67 16.31 7.30 15.34
C ARG A 67 17.76 7.28 14.85
N ARG A 68 18.30 6.10 14.50
CA ARG A 68 19.64 5.98 13.92
C ARG A 68 19.80 6.75 12.62
N ALA A 69 18.80 6.74 11.76
CA ALA A 69 18.81 7.51 10.52
C ALA A 69 18.82 9.02 10.78
N ALA A 70 18.07 9.49 11.78
CA ALA A 70 18.03 10.88 12.19
C ALA A 70 19.39 11.35 12.76
N GLU A 71 20.00 10.56 13.67
CA GLU A 71 21.33 10.82 14.24
C GLU A 71 22.39 10.90 13.12
N LYS A 72 22.36 9.94 12.19
CA LYS A 72 23.28 9.93 11.04
C LYS A 72 23.09 11.15 10.15
N ARG A 73 21.83 11.57 9.88
CA ARG A 73 21.55 12.76 9.08
C ARG A 73 21.96 14.07 9.80
N ALA A 74 21.86 14.11 11.11
CA ALA A 74 22.27 15.25 11.92
C ALA A 74 23.80 15.37 12.07
N SER A 75 24.58 14.34 11.72
CA SER A 75 26.04 14.38 11.76
C SER A 75 26.57 15.35 10.71
N LEU A 76 27.78 15.91 10.94
CA LEU A 76 28.45 16.87 10.07
C LEU A 76 28.77 16.32 8.67
N HIS A 77 28.72 15.02 8.52
CA HIS A 77 28.90 14.34 7.26
C HIS A 77 27.57 13.67 6.89
N PRO A 78 26.56 14.46 6.41
CA PRO A 78 25.35 13.84 5.93
C PRO A 78 25.77 12.91 4.81
N PRO A 79 25.63 11.59 4.95
CA PRO A 79 25.87 10.74 3.83
C PRO A 79 24.90 11.17 2.76
N ALA A 80 25.34 11.18 1.54
CA ALA A 80 24.47 10.76 0.47
C ALA A 80 23.66 9.57 0.98
N LEU A 81 22.41 9.43 0.59
CA LEU A 81 21.63 8.23 0.91
C LEU A 81 22.55 7.02 0.75
N PRO A 82 22.61 6.09 1.71
CA PRO A 82 23.50 4.94 1.61
C PRO A 82 23.30 4.32 0.23
N ASP A 83 24.38 4.11 -0.51
CA ASP A 83 24.32 3.56 -1.85
C ASP A 83 23.44 2.30 -1.85
N GLY A 84 22.38 2.29 -2.63
CA GLY A 84 21.42 1.19 -2.70
C GLY A 84 20.39 1.10 -1.58
N ALA A 85 20.51 1.84 -0.47
CA ALA A 85 19.55 1.72 0.65
C ALA A 85 18.13 2.15 0.28
N SER A 86 17.98 3.12 -0.62
CA SER A 86 16.67 3.55 -1.12
C SER A 86 15.93 2.45 -1.90
N GLY A 87 16.66 1.50 -2.47
CA GLY A 87 16.09 0.35 -3.18
C GLY A 87 15.63 -0.79 -2.27
N THR A 88 16.15 -0.89 -1.04
CA THR A 88 15.87 -2.03 -0.15
C THR A 88 14.38 -2.22 0.17
N PRO A 89 13.58 -1.19 0.52
CA PRO A 89 12.15 -1.36 0.72
C PRO A 89 11.40 -1.85 -0.52
N LYS A 90 11.82 -1.44 -1.73
CA LYS A 90 11.21 -1.94 -2.98
C LYS A 90 11.49 -3.42 -3.19
N VAL A 91 12.71 -3.88 -2.88
CA VAL A 91 13.06 -5.31 -2.95
C VAL A 91 12.20 -6.11 -1.98
N LEU A 92 12.14 -5.69 -0.72
CA LEU A 92 11.34 -6.35 0.32
C LEU A 92 9.84 -6.35 0.00
N PHE A 93 9.31 -5.25 -0.53
CA PHE A 93 7.92 -5.19 -0.94
C PHE A 93 7.64 -6.05 -2.18
N ALA A 94 8.55 -6.06 -3.16
CA ALA A 94 8.43 -6.94 -4.32
C ALA A 94 8.40 -8.43 -3.92
N GLU A 95 9.28 -8.85 -3.01
CA GLU A 95 9.25 -10.20 -2.43
C GLU A 95 7.91 -10.49 -1.75
N LEU A 96 7.37 -9.52 -0.99
CA LEU A 96 6.11 -9.66 -0.24
C LEU A 96 4.90 -9.97 -1.15
N ILE A 97 4.88 -9.43 -2.37
CA ILE A 97 3.77 -9.55 -3.32
C ILE A 97 4.10 -10.39 -4.56
N ASN A 98 5.22 -11.12 -4.56
CA ASN A 98 5.72 -11.93 -5.68
C ASN A 98 5.95 -11.13 -6.99
N ALA A 99 6.44 -9.89 -6.87
CA ALA A 99 6.81 -9.02 -7.98
C ALA A 99 8.34 -9.00 -8.21
N LYS A 100 8.77 -8.29 -9.28
CA LYS A 100 10.18 -7.91 -9.47
C LYS A 100 10.41 -6.51 -8.87
N PRO A 101 11.60 -6.21 -8.33
CA PRO A 101 11.93 -4.85 -7.87
C PRO A 101 11.79 -3.78 -8.96
N SER A 102 12.02 -4.12 -10.23
CA SER A 102 11.82 -3.25 -11.39
C SER A 102 10.36 -2.84 -11.63
N GLU A 103 9.42 -3.60 -11.09
CA GLU A 103 7.99 -3.37 -11.17
C GLU A 103 7.45 -2.48 -10.03
N ILE A 104 8.32 -2.03 -9.11
CA ILE A 104 7.92 -1.26 -7.93
C ILE A 104 8.39 0.19 -8.04
N ALA A 105 7.46 1.10 -7.81
CA ALA A 105 7.72 2.53 -7.65
C ALA A 105 7.27 3.03 -6.28
N TYR A 106 7.90 4.09 -5.77
CA TYR A 106 7.38 4.85 -4.64
C TYR A 106 6.30 5.82 -5.10
N VAL A 107 5.26 5.92 -4.29
CA VAL A 107 4.19 6.93 -4.42
C VAL A 107 3.93 7.55 -3.04
N SER A 108 3.25 8.69 -2.99
CA SER A 108 2.94 9.33 -1.71
C SER A 108 1.77 8.65 -0.97
N SER A 109 0.91 7.94 -1.68
CA SER A 109 -0.23 7.21 -1.12
C SER A 109 -0.82 6.24 -2.14
N THR A 110 -1.71 5.34 -1.70
CA THR A 110 -2.53 4.48 -2.58
C THR A 110 -3.29 5.32 -3.62
N SER A 111 -4.01 6.35 -3.17
CA SER A 111 -4.78 7.23 -4.07
C SER A 111 -3.89 7.98 -5.07
N ALA A 112 -2.66 8.36 -4.68
CA ALA A 112 -1.72 8.96 -5.62
C ALA A 112 -1.29 7.95 -6.70
N GLY A 113 -1.05 6.69 -6.32
CA GLY A 113 -0.74 5.60 -7.26
C GLY A 113 -1.86 5.39 -8.27
N GLU A 114 -3.10 5.36 -7.81
CA GLU A 114 -4.30 5.19 -8.65
C GLU A 114 -4.45 6.35 -9.65
N ASN A 115 -4.35 7.59 -9.18
CA ASN A 115 -4.36 8.77 -10.07
C ASN A 115 -3.25 8.71 -11.12
N LEU A 116 -2.05 8.26 -10.77
CA LEU A 116 -0.94 8.10 -11.71
C LEU A 116 -1.24 7.02 -12.77
N VAL A 117 -1.90 5.93 -12.40
CA VAL A 117 -2.31 4.88 -13.35
C VAL A 117 -3.34 5.42 -14.33
N VAL A 118 -4.38 6.12 -13.86
CA VAL A 118 -5.39 6.76 -14.72
C VAL A 118 -4.74 7.75 -15.70
N GLN A 119 -3.75 8.51 -15.25
CA GLN A 119 -2.98 9.42 -16.10
C GLN A 119 -2.10 8.67 -17.10
N ALA A 120 -1.44 7.59 -16.68
CA ALA A 120 -0.58 6.77 -17.55
C ALA A 120 -1.38 6.09 -18.66
N LEU A 121 -2.63 5.70 -18.38
CA LEU A 121 -3.56 5.16 -19.38
C LEU A 121 -4.21 6.24 -20.26
N GLY A 122 -4.00 7.52 -19.96
CA GLY A 122 -4.53 8.66 -20.70
C GLY A 122 -6.02 8.93 -20.46
N LEU A 123 -6.64 8.30 -19.49
CA LEU A 123 -8.08 8.38 -19.20
C LEU A 123 -8.51 9.77 -18.71
N HIS A 124 -7.59 10.54 -18.14
CA HIS A 124 -7.83 11.92 -17.69
C HIS A 124 -7.98 12.94 -18.86
N ARG A 125 -7.72 12.53 -20.09
CA ARG A 125 -7.79 13.37 -21.30
C ARG A 125 -8.67 12.80 -22.38
N SER A 126 -9.36 11.73 -22.13
CA SER A 126 -10.17 11.04 -23.12
C SER A 126 -11.53 10.65 -22.55
N THR A 127 -12.57 10.86 -23.34
CA THR A 127 -13.90 10.34 -23.07
C THR A 127 -14.15 9.04 -23.85
N ASP A 128 -13.14 8.54 -24.56
CA ASP A 128 -13.22 7.29 -25.29
C ASP A 128 -12.94 6.11 -24.37
N GLY A 129 -13.95 5.31 -24.17
CA GLY A 129 -13.93 4.18 -23.25
C GLY A 129 -14.65 4.44 -21.92
N ASN A 130 -14.57 3.47 -21.05
CA ASN A 130 -15.14 3.54 -19.72
C ASN A 130 -14.20 2.95 -18.66
N VAL A 131 -14.46 3.32 -17.41
CA VAL A 131 -13.84 2.74 -16.21
C VAL A 131 -14.94 2.12 -15.37
N VAL A 132 -14.69 0.91 -14.88
CA VAL A 132 -15.60 0.19 -13.98
C VAL A 132 -14.98 0.17 -12.59
N THR A 133 -15.77 0.48 -11.58
CA THR A 133 -15.41 0.34 -10.16
C THR A 133 -16.62 -0.13 -9.38
N ASP A 134 -16.53 -0.24 -8.08
CA ASP A 134 -17.65 -0.68 -7.24
C ASP A 134 -17.82 0.14 -5.95
N GLY A 135 -18.97 -0.04 -5.31
CA GLY A 135 -19.37 0.69 -4.11
C GLY A 135 -18.70 0.21 -2.83
N LEU A 136 -17.82 -0.80 -2.88
CA LEU A 136 -17.00 -1.27 -1.76
C LEU A 136 -15.53 -0.83 -1.91
N HIS A 137 -15.19 -0.19 -3.03
CA HIS A 137 -13.91 0.46 -3.19
C HIS A 137 -13.83 1.73 -2.32
N PHE A 138 -12.63 2.16 -1.96
CA PHE A 138 -12.44 3.30 -1.04
C PHE A 138 -12.94 4.60 -1.66
N GLU A 139 -13.81 5.33 -0.93
CA GLU A 139 -14.41 6.59 -1.43
C GLU A 139 -13.37 7.66 -1.78
N GLY A 140 -12.26 7.72 -1.02
CA GLY A 140 -11.17 8.65 -1.31
C GLY A 140 -10.35 8.26 -2.55
N ALA A 141 -10.41 6.99 -2.95
CA ALA A 141 -9.78 6.48 -4.15
C ALA A 141 -10.61 6.81 -5.40
N ILE A 142 -11.91 6.55 -5.38
CA ILE A 142 -12.79 6.79 -6.54
C ILE A 142 -13.12 8.26 -6.80
N LEU A 143 -12.73 9.18 -5.91
CA LEU A 143 -13.07 10.60 -6.05
C LEU A 143 -12.62 11.17 -7.40
N HIS A 144 -11.41 10.83 -7.85
CA HIS A 144 -10.89 11.32 -9.14
C HIS A 144 -11.72 10.80 -10.32
N LEU A 145 -12.20 9.56 -10.26
CA LEU A 145 -13.10 9.01 -11.29
C LEU A 145 -14.42 9.74 -11.33
N LEU A 146 -14.99 10.08 -10.16
CA LEU A 146 -16.23 10.85 -10.09
C LEU A 146 -16.06 12.27 -10.65
N GLU A 147 -14.89 12.90 -10.45
CA GLU A 147 -14.60 14.20 -11.06
C GLU A 147 -14.38 14.06 -12.59
N LEU A 148 -13.71 13.01 -13.05
CA LEU A 148 -13.57 12.73 -14.49
C LEU A 148 -14.92 12.39 -15.14
N LYS A 149 -15.82 11.75 -14.41
CA LYS A 149 -17.21 11.52 -14.87
C LYS A 149 -17.95 12.83 -15.17
N LYS A 150 -17.76 13.86 -14.33
CA LYS A 150 -18.33 15.20 -14.60
C LYS A 150 -17.73 15.84 -15.86
N GLN A 151 -16.53 15.42 -16.27
CA GLN A 151 -15.86 15.88 -17.49
C GLN A 151 -16.18 15.00 -18.71
N GLY A 152 -17.06 14.00 -18.56
CA GLY A 152 -17.58 13.18 -19.67
C GLY A 152 -16.98 11.77 -19.77
N LEU A 153 -16.08 11.34 -18.87
CA LEU A 153 -15.65 9.95 -18.81
C LEU A 153 -16.81 9.05 -18.36
N ASP A 154 -17.08 7.95 -19.07
CA ASP A 154 -18.06 6.95 -18.64
C ASP A 154 -17.49 6.15 -17.46
N VAL A 155 -17.96 6.47 -16.25
CA VAL A 155 -17.57 5.75 -15.01
C VAL A 155 -18.78 4.98 -14.50
N ARG A 156 -18.62 3.67 -14.41
CA ARG A 156 -19.63 2.71 -13.99
C ARG A 156 -19.31 2.18 -12.61
N VAL A 157 -20.21 2.39 -11.66
CA VAL A 157 -20.05 1.96 -10.27
C VAL A 157 -21.01 0.80 -10.01
N VAL A 158 -20.47 -0.39 -9.81
CA VAL A 158 -21.23 -1.59 -9.46
C VAL A 158 -21.68 -1.51 -8.00
N LYS A 159 -22.95 -1.75 -7.74
CA LYS A 159 -23.52 -1.68 -6.39
C LYS A 159 -23.28 -2.97 -5.64
N PRO A 160 -23.05 -2.90 -4.32
CA PRO A 160 -23.01 -4.09 -3.49
C PRO A 160 -24.37 -4.83 -3.47
N THR A 161 -24.31 -6.14 -3.35
CA THR A 161 -25.47 -6.99 -3.13
C THR A 161 -26.06 -6.76 -1.72
N LYS A 162 -27.20 -7.39 -1.42
CA LYS A 162 -27.81 -7.36 -0.08
C LYS A 162 -26.92 -7.99 1.00
N ASP A 163 -26.03 -8.90 0.59
CA ASP A 163 -25.08 -9.58 1.47
C ASP A 163 -23.74 -8.82 1.56
N PHE A 164 -23.73 -7.55 1.13
CA PHE A 164 -22.56 -6.66 1.19
C PHE A 164 -21.33 -7.19 0.42
N ARG A 165 -21.57 -7.81 -0.74
CA ARG A 165 -20.56 -8.32 -1.69
C ARG A 165 -20.65 -7.61 -3.03
N ILE A 166 -19.62 -7.72 -3.83
CA ILE A 166 -19.69 -7.43 -5.26
C ILE A 166 -19.74 -8.77 -5.99
N ASP A 167 -20.80 -8.98 -6.76
CA ASP A 167 -20.95 -10.18 -7.57
C ASP A 167 -20.17 -10.00 -8.88
N ILE A 168 -19.41 -11.03 -9.27
CA ILE A 168 -18.66 -11.01 -10.52
C ILE A 168 -19.58 -10.84 -11.74
N THR A 169 -20.82 -11.37 -11.68
CA THR A 169 -21.80 -11.22 -12.75
C THR A 169 -22.31 -9.78 -12.89
N ASP A 170 -22.30 -8.99 -11.83
CA ASP A 170 -22.62 -7.57 -11.89
C ASP A 170 -21.48 -6.76 -12.49
N LEU A 171 -20.22 -7.15 -12.23
CA LEU A 171 -19.06 -6.61 -12.93
C LEU A 171 -19.10 -6.95 -14.42
N GLU A 172 -19.43 -8.20 -14.79
CA GLU A 172 -19.58 -8.61 -16.20
C GLU A 172 -20.58 -7.74 -16.95
N ARG A 173 -21.72 -7.41 -16.33
CA ARG A 173 -22.74 -6.52 -16.96
C ARG A 173 -22.24 -5.08 -17.12
N ALA A 174 -21.29 -4.65 -16.28
CA ALA A 174 -20.74 -3.31 -16.34
C ALA A 174 -19.57 -3.19 -17.35
N VAL A 175 -18.93 -4.30 -17.72
CA VAL A 175 -17.78 -4.36 -18.62
C VAL A 175 -18.23 -4.54 -20.07
N ASP A 176 -17.58 -3.83 -20.99
CA ASP A 176 -17.77 -4.00 -22.43
C ASP A 176 -16.45 -3.81 -23.21
N ARG A 177 -16.50 -3.86 -24.54
CA ARG A 177 -15.31 -3.69 -25.40
C ARG A 177 -14.67 -2.30 -25.34
N ARG A 178 -15.33 -1.33 -24.73
CA ARG A 178 -14.81 0.02 -24.50
C ARG A 178 -14.23 0.18 -23.12
N THR A 179 -14.35 -0.82 -22.25
CA THR A 179 -13.76 -0.77 -20.90
C THR A 179 -12.23 -0.73 -21.02
N ARG A 180 -11.63 0.22 -20.33
CA ARG A 180 -10.17 0.45 -20.33
C ARG A 180 -9.53 0.07 -19.02
N LEU A 181 -10.26 0.16 -17.92
CA LEU A 181 -9.76 -0.08 -16.59
C LEU A 181 -10.89 -0.58 -15.68
N ILE A 182 -10.56 -1.56 -14.83
CA ILE A 182 -11.37 -1.93 -13.66
C ILE A 182 -10.55 -1.55 -12.43
N GLU A 183 -11.12 -0.73 -11.53
CA GLU A 183 -10.48 -0.30 -10.28
C GLU A 183 -11.26 -0.85 -9.09
N VAL A 184 -10.58 -1.67 -8.26
CA VAL A 184 -11.20 -2.32 -7.10
C VAL A 184 -10.24 -2.39 -5.91
N SER A 185 -10.78 -2.51 -4.69
CA SER A 185 -9.98 -2.88 -3.53
C SER A 185 -9.86 -4.40 -3.44
N SER A 186 -8.66 -4.94 -3.26
CA SER A 186 -8.46 -6.38 -3.02
C SER A 186 -9.25 -6.86 -1.81
N ALA A 187 -9.23 -6.05 -0.74
CA ALA A 187 -10.07 -6.21 0.44
C ALA A 187 -10.69 -4.85 0.81
N SER A 188 -12.01 -4.80 0.91
CA SER A 188 -12.75 -3.57 1.21
C SER A 188 -12.47 -3.05 2.61
N MET A 189 -12.19 -1.75 2.73
CA MET A 189 -12.05 -1.09 4.03
C MET A 189 -13.38 -1.00 4.80
N TYR A 190 -14.51 -1.07 4.10
CA TYR A 190 -15.83 -0.93 4.73
C TYR A 190 -16.20 -2.18 5.52
N ASN A 191 -16.00 -3.36 4.92
CA ASN A 191 -16.53 -4.59 5.47
C ASN A 191 -15.61 -5.80 5.35
N GLY A 192 -14.40 -5.64 4.79
CA GLY A 192 -13.49 -6.75 4.59
C GLY A 192 -13.90 -7.74 3.50
N PHE A 193 -14.87 -7.40 2.63
CA PHE A 193 -15.13 -8.18 1.43
C PHE A 193 -13.86 -8.28 0.59
N GLN A 194 -13.56 -9.47 0.09
CA GLN A 194 -12.38 -9.73 -0.75
C GLN A 194 -12.84 -10.12 -2.15
N HIS A 195 -12.33 -9.41 -3.15
CA HIS A 195 -12.54 -9.79 -4.55
C HIS A 195 -11.75 -11.05 -4.90
N ASP A 196 -12.34 -11.93 -5.71
CA ASP A 196 -11.57 -12.88 -6.51
C ASP A 196 -10.90 -12.09 -7.65
N LEU A 197 -9.69 -11.56 -7.34
CA LEU A 197 -8.95 -10.74 -8.31
C LEU A 197 -8.56 -11.51 -9.57
N LYS A 198 -8.40 -12.83 -9.49
CA LYS A 198 -8.14 -13.65 -10.68
C LYS A 198 -9.33 -13.60 -11.63
N ALA A 199 -10.55 -13.80 -11.12
CA ALA A 199 -11.77 -13.70 -11.91
C ALA A 199 -11.96 -12.29 -12.47
N VAL A 200 -11.70 -11.24 -11.67
CA VAL A 200 -11.76 -9.83 -12.14
C VAL A 200 -10.75 -9.58 -13.28
N CYS A 201 -9.53 -10.09 -13.15
CA CYS A 201 -8.49 -9.92 -14.17
C CYS A 201 -8.84 -10.70 -15.46
N ASP A 202 -9.32 -11.93 -15.32
CA ASP A 202 -9.75 -12.72 -16.49
C ASP A 202 -10.87 -12.03 -17.26
N LEU A 203 -11.86 -11.48 -16.54
CA LEU A 203 -12.93 -10.68 -17.13
C LEU A 203 -12.38 -9.44 -17.85
N ALA A 204 -11.55 -8.64 -17.19
CA ALA A 204 -10.97 -7.43 -17.76
C ALA A 204 -10.14 -7.73 -19.01
N HIS A 205 -9.25 -8.69 -18.93
CA HIS A 205 -8.33 -9.05 -20.01
C HIS A 205 -9.07 -9.63 -21.24
N ALA A 206 -10.17 -10.37 -21.03
CA ALA A 206 -11.03 -10.83 -22.12
C ALA A 206 -11.65 -9.69 -22.94
N HIS A 207 -11.77 -8.50 -22.35
CA HIS A 207 -12.26 -7.29 -22.99
C HIS A 207 -11.17 -6.30 -23.39
N GLY A 208 -9.89 -6.64 -23.14
CA GLY A 208 -8.74 -5.75 -23.40
C GLY A 208 -8.55 -4.61 -22.41
N ALA A 209 -9.21 -4.70 -21.25
CA ALA A 209 -9.11 -3.76 -20.15
C ALA A 209 -7.98 -4.15 -19.19
N TYR A 210 -7.49 -3.18 -18.41
CA TYR A 210 -6.53 -3.38 -17.34
C TYR A 210 -7.23 -3.47 -15.97
N VAL A 211 -6.52 -4.01 -14.96
CA VAL A 211 -7.00 -4.05 -13.58
C VAL A 211 -6.02 -3.30 -12.67
N TYR A 212 -6.54 -2.33 -11.92
CA TYR A 212 -5.88 -1.73 -10.77
C TYR A 212 -6.50 -2.29 -9.48
N ALA A 213 -5.64 -2.72 -8.55
CA ALA A 213 -6.06 -3.19 -7.24
C ALA A 213 -5.49 -2.29 -6.12
N ASP A 214 -6.36 -1.71 -5.31
CA ASP A 214 -5.94 -1.17 -4.00
C ASP A 214 -5.69 -2.34 -3.05
N ILE A 215 -4.43 -2.57 -2.71
CA ILE A 215 -4.00 -3.69 -1.86
C ILE A 215 -3.62 -3.25 -0.44
N ILE A 216 -4.03 -2.05 -0.03
CA ILE A 216 -3.68 -1.48 1.28
C ILE A 216 -4.19 -2.32 2.46
N HIS A 217 -5.22 -3.14 2.26
CA HIS A 217 -5.78 -4.02 3.28
C HIS A 217 -5.33 -5.48 3.15
N SER A 218 -4.59 -5.82 2.08
CA SER A 218 -4.05 -7.17 1.86
C SER A 218 -2.54 -7.25 2.08
N ALA A 219 -1.75 -6.33 1.51
CA ALA A 219 -0.29 -6.35 1.63
C ALA A 219 0.17 -6.21 3.08
N GLY A 220 0.89 -7.21 3.58
CA GLY A 220 1.34 -7.31 4.97
C GLY A 220 0.31 -7.87 5.95
N ALA A 221 -0.97 -7.93 5.55
CA ALA A 221 -2.05 -8.50 6.36
C ALA A 221 -2.30 -9.98 6.04
N GLU A 222 -2.22 -10.34 4.77
CA GLU A 222 -2.50 -11.66 4.24
C GLU A 222 -1.61 -11.93 3.01
N PRO A 223 -1.34 -13.18 2.64
CA PRO A 223 -0.60 -13.49 1.44
C PRO A 223 -1.24 -12.85 0.20
N PHE A 224 -0.44 -12.16 -0.59
CA PHE A 224 -0.87 -11.51 -1.82
C PHE A 224 0.15 -11.80 -2.94
N ASP A 225 -0.33 -12.23 -4.11
CA ASP A 225 0.51 -12.60 -5.24
C ASP A 225 -0.01 -11.92 -6.52
N VAL A 226 0.77 -10.95 -7.02
CA VAL A 226 0.41 -10.21 -8.24
C VAL A 226 0.43 -11.07 -9.49
N LYS A 227 1.21 -12.15 -9.51
CA LYS A 227 1.28 -13.06 -10.66
C LYS A 227 0.08 -14.01 -10.68
N ALA A 228 -0.26 -14.56 -9.51
CA ALA A 228 -1.41 -15.45 -9.37
C ALA A 228 -2.74 -14.72 -9.59
N SER A 229 -2.88 -13.51 -9.08
CA SER A 229 -4.07 -12.68 -9.30
C SER A 229 -4.16 -12.14 -10.74
N GLY A 230 -3.03 -11.88 -11.38
CA GLY A 230 -2.97 -11.33 -12.73
C GLY A 230 -3.15 -9.82 -12.83
N VAL A 231 -3.19 -9.09 -11.70
CA VAL A 231 -3.36 -7.62 -11.68
C VAL A 231 -2.29 -6.91 -12.50
N ASP A 232 -2.66 -5.84 -13.15
CA ASP A 232 -1.77 -5.04 -14.00
C ASP A 232 -1.09 -3.93 -13.20
N PHE A 233 -1.82 -3.37 -12.24
CA PHE A 233 -1.36 -2.33 -11.33
C PHE A 233 -1.87 -2.62 -9.92
N ALA A 234 -1.09 -2.27 -8.90
CA ALA A 234 -1.53 -2.33 -7.52
C ALA A 234 -0.85 -1.25 -6.68
N ALA A 235 -1.55 -0.62 -5.75
CA ALA A 235 -0.90 0.32 -4.84
C ALA A 235 -1.24 0.06 -3.38
N CYS A 236 -0.31 0.49 -2.51
CA CYS A 236 -0.39 0.31 -1.08
C CYS A 236 0.33 1.44 -0.33
N SER A 237 -0.39 2.24 0.45
CA SER A 237 0.24 3.12 1.44
C SER A 237 0.80 2.29 2.59
N THR A 238 1.83 2.80 3.26
CA THR A 238 2.60 2.00 4.23
C THR A 238 2.09 2.03 5.66
N PHE A 239 1.30 3.03 6.03
CA PHE A 239 0.88 3.31 7.42
C PHE A 239 -0.14 2.34 8.03
N LYS A 240 -0.61 1.35 7.24
CA LYS A 240 -1.48 0.27 7.72
C LYS A 240 -0.66 -1.01 7.94
N TRP A 241 -0.99 -2.08 7.29
CA TRP A 241 -0.43 -3.41 7.53
C TRP A 241 1.06 -3.57 7.20
N LEU A 242 1.65 -2.62 6.46
CA LEU A 242 3.10 -2.56 6.26
C LEU A 242 3.85 -1.91 7.43
N MET A 243 3.14 -1.43 8.47
CA MET A 243 3.70 -0.87 9.70
C MET A 243 4.68 0.30 9.45
N GLY A 244 4.43 1.02 8.34
CA GLY A 244 5.17 2.22 7.94
C GLY A 244 4.49 3.50 8.40
N ASP A 245 4.77 4.61 7.71
CA ASP A 245 4.22 5.92 8.02
C ASP A 245 3.48 6.53 6.82
N PHE A 246 2.84 7.67 7.06
CA PHE A 246 2.16 8.47 6.04
C PHE A 246 3.14 9.08 5.05
N GLY A 247 2.64 9.50 3.88
CA GLY A 247 3.42 10.20 2.87
C GLY A 247 4.29 9.32 1.99
N ILE A 248 4.24 7.99 2.17
CA ILE A 248 4.92 7.03 1.32
C ILE A 248 4.09 5.76 1.12
N GLY A 249 4.17 5.22 -0.08
CA GLY A 249 3.54 3.97 -0.50
C GLY A 249 4.29 3.33 -1.65
N PHE A 250 3.79 2.21 -2.09
CA PHE A 250 4.30 1.49 -3.24
C PHE A 250 3.24 1.41 -4.34
N LEU A 251 3.70 1.52 -5.59
CA LEU A 251 2.92 1.23 -6.78
C LEU A 251 3.63 0.09 -7.54
N TYR A 252 2.93 -1.01 -7.71
CA TYR A 252 3.28 -2.07 -8.62
C TYR A 252 2.74 -1.75 -10.01
N ALA A 253 3.56 -1.92 -11.03
CA ALA A 253 3.14 -1.89 -12.42
C ALA A 253 3.83 -3.04 -13.16
N LYS A 254 3.03 -3.90 -13.78
CA LYS A 254 3.50 -5.07 -14.52
C LYS A 254 4.49 -4.65 -15.62
N GLU A 255 5.69 -5.24 -15.61
CA GLU A 255 6.81 -4.86 -16.50
C GLU A 255 6.42 -4.81 -17.98
N ALA A 256 5.61 -5.76 -18.44
CA ALA A 256 5.15 -5.83 -19.83
C ALA A 256 4.28 -4.64 -20.30
N LEU A 257 3.84 -3.80 -19.38
CA LEU A 257 3.01 -2.63 -19.67
C LEU A 257 3.81 -1.33 -19.76
N LEU A 258 5.00 -1.29 -19.19
CA LEU A 258 5.78 -0.06 -19.03
C LEU A 258 6.14 0.63 -20.38
N ASP A 259 6.27 -0.14 -21.45
CA ASP A 259 6.47 0.40 -22.81
C ASP A 259 5.16 0.80 -23.52
N ARG A 260 4.00 0.45 -22.95
CA ARG A 260 2.67 0.66 -23.56
C ARG A 260 1.89 1.82 -22.94
N ILE A 261 2.29 2.24 -21.75
CA ILE A 261 1.66 3.33 -21.02
C ILE A 261 2.46 4.62 -21.14
N ARG A 262 1.81 5.74 -20.89
CA ARG A 262 2.47 7.05 -20.87
C ARG A 262 3.13 7.29 -19.51
N ARG A 263 4.19 8.08 -19.49
CA ARG A 263 4.73 8.61 -18.24
C ARG A 263 3.83 9.72 -17.73
N PRO A 264 3.21 9.58 -16.55
CA PRO A 264 2.33 10.61 -16.01
C PRO A 264 3.09 11.80 -15.41
N VAL A 265 4.34 11.56 -14.98
CA VAL A 265 5.21 12.56 -14.33
C VAL A 265 6.63 12.46 -14.86
N TYR A 266 7.37 13.57 -14.75
CA TYR A 266 8.78 13.62 -15.12
C TYR A 266 9.62 14.14 -13.95
N GLY A 267 10.80 13.58 -13.78
CA GLY A 267 11.71 13.95 -12.69
C GLY A 267 13.16 13.56 -12.96
N TYR A 268 14.04 14.22 -12.23
CA TYR A 268 15.48 14.18 -12.41
C TYR A 268 16.07 12.74 -12.41
N TYR A 269 15.56 11.87 -11.53
CA TYR A 269 16.11 10.53 -11.37
C TYR A 269 15.64 9.52 -12.41
N GLN A 270 14.71 9.90 -13.29
CA GLN A 270 14.23 9.02 -14.37
C GLN A 270 15.23 8.90 -15.51
N ALA A 271 16.19 9.82 -15.61
CA ALA A 271 17.24 9.84 -16.59
C ALA A 271 18.62 9.96 -15.94
N PRO A 272 19.18 8.86 -15.39
CA PRO A 272 20.43 8.89 -14.64
C PRO A 272 21.65 9.24 -15.51
N ASP A 273 21.54 9.05 -16.82
CA ASP A 273 22.56 9.37 -17.81
C ASP A 273 22.40 10.78 -18.41
N MET A 274 21.42 11.58 -17.94
CA MET A 274 21.24 12.93 -18.44
C MET A 274 22.46 13.80 -18.16
N GLU A 275 23.10 14.29 -19.22
CA GLU A 275 24.22 15.20 -19.08
C GLU A 275 23.71 16.55 -18.56
N ALA A 276 24.15 16.93 -17.38
CA ALA A 276 23.92 18.26 -16.86
C ALA A 276 24.88 19.21 -17.58
N PHE A 277 24.32 20.29 -18.00
CA PHE A 277 25.06 21.28 -18.68
C PHE A 277 25.12 22.58 -17.86
N TYR A 278 26.31 23.01 -17.59
CA TYR A 278 26.54 24.27 -16.92
C TYR A 278 26.97 25.31 -17.90
N PRO A 279 26.44 26.54 -17.85
CA PRO A 279 26.84 27.60 -18.76
C PRO A 279 28.35 27.78 -18.95
N PRO A 280 29.20 27.63 -17.90
CA PRO A 280 30.66 27.74 -18.08
C PRO A 280 31.28 26.65 -18.96
N ASP A 281 30.64 25.50 -19.10
CA ASP A 281 31.15 24.36 -19.88
C ASP A 281 30.77 24.44 -21.35
N LEU A 282 29.99 25.45 -21.74
CA LEU A 282 29.55 25.64 -23.11
C LEU A 282 30.44 26.62 -23.85
N PRO A 283 30.81 26.31 -25.10
CA PRO A 283 31.32 27.30 -26.02
C PRO A 283 30.33 28.45 -26.19
N ALA A 284 30.81 29.67 -26.23
CA ALA A 284 29.96 30.84 -26.47
C ALA A 284 29.15 30.66 -27.78
N GLY A 285 27.82 30.79 -27.64
CA GLY A 285 26.89 30.64 -28.78
C GLY A 285 26.51 29.19 -29.12
N ALA A 286 27.01 28.18 -28.41
CA ALA A 286 26.60 26.79 -28.61
C ALA A 286 25.45 26.43 -27.68
N TYR A 287 24.37 25.94 -28.27
CA TYR A 287 23.29 25.25 -27.54
C TYR A 287 23.26 23.80 -28.01
N THR A 288 23.63 22.90 -27.13
CA THR A 288 23.57 21.46 -27.42
C THR A 288 22.33 20.89 -26.74
N PRO A 289 21.43 20.21 -27.46
CA PRO A 289 20.34 19.50 -26.87
C PRO A 289 20.87 18.51 -25.84
N ILE A 290 20.25 18.45 -24.66
CA ILE A 290 20.59 17.49 -23.59
C ILE A 290 20.20 16.09 -24.08
N ALA A 291 21.19 15.20 -24.17
CA ALA A 291 20.94 13.80 -24.44
C ALA A 291 20.61 13.06 -23.12
N TYR A 292 19.61 12.23 -23.14
CA TYR A 292 19.23 11.41 -21.98
C TYR A 292 18.48 10.15 -22.42
N THR A 293 18.51 9.13 -21.56
CA THR A 293 17.71 7.92 -21.72
C THR A 293 16.81 7.74 -20.52
N LEU A 294 15.50 7.62 -20.75
CA LEU A 294 14.53 7.36 -19.68
C LEU A 294 14.56 5.89 -19.28
N GLN A 295 14.61 5.63 -17.96
CA GLN A 295 14.56 4.27 -17.42
C GLN A 295 13.23 3.59 -17.75
N LYS A 296 13.30 2.29 -18.08
CA LYS A 296 12.16 1.43 -18.39
C LYS A 296 11.76 0.57 -17.18
N THR A 297 11.55 1.21 -16.06
CA THR A 297 11.12 0.57 -14.80
C THR A 297 9.88 1.28 -14.27
N ALA A 298 9.17 0.68 -13.32
CA ALA A 298 8.06 1.35 -12.65
C ALA A 298 8.54 2.66 -11.99
N ALA A 299 9.68 2.62 -11.31
CA ALA A 299 10.31 3.82 -10.76
C ALA A 299 10.58 4.88 -11.83
N GLY A 300 11.20 4.48 -12.96
CA GLY A 300 11.44 5.36 -14.10
C GLY A 300 10.17 5.91 -14.74
N THR A 301 9.03 5.29 -14.55
CA THR A 301 7.75 5.72 -15.12
C THR A 301 6.94 6.60 -14.16
N PHE A 302 6.89 6.26 -12.87
CA PHE A 302 5.95 6.84 -11.91
C PHE A 302 6.60 7.70 -10.83
N GLU A 303 7.92 7.63 -10.62
CA GLU A 303 8.59 8.45 -9.62
C GLU A 303 9.08 9.77 -10.18
N SER A 304 8.91 10.84 -9.41
CA SER A 304 9.46 12.15 -9.70
C SER A 304 10.14 12.75 -8.47
N GLY A 305 11.24 13.45 -8.69
CA GLY A 305 11.93 14.20 -7.63
C GLY A 305 12.45 13.33 -6.49
N THR A 306 12.23 13.77 -5.27
CA THR A 306 12.81 13.19 -4.05
C THR A 306 12.21 11.83 -3.65
N LEU A 307 11.05 11.44 -4.19
CA LEU A 307 10.48 10.11 -3.90
C LEU A 307 11.36 8.98 -4.46
N THR A 308 12.07 9.21 -5.55
CA THR A 308 12.98 8.22 -6.16
C THR A 308 14.13 7.84 -5.21
N GLY A 309 14.66 8.82 -4.45
CA GLY A 309 15.66 8.56 -3.41
C GLY A 309 15.05 8.01 -2.12
N GLY A 310 13.74 8.10 -1.97
CA GLY A 310 13.01 7.86 -0.73
C GLY A 310 13.37 8.89 0.36
N PRO A 311 12.42 9.39 1.16
CA PRO A 311 12.77 10.14 2.36
C PRO A 311 13.59 9.23 3.29
N ALA A 312 14.78 9.66 3.67
CA ALA A 312 15.75 8.81 4.39
C ALA A 312 15.16 8.13 5.64
N PHE A 313 14.25 8.81 6.36
CA PHE A 313 13.59 8.26 7.53
C PHE A 313 12.59 7.17 7.17
N ASN A 314 11.79 7.39 6.12
CA ASN A 314 10.83 6.39 5.63
C ASN A 314 11.54 5.16 5.05
N VAL A 315 12.69 5.34 4.36
CA VAL A 315 13.50 4.21 3.89
C VAL A 315 14.01 3.37 5.07
N ALA A 316 14.53 4.01 6.12
CA ALA A 316 14.99 3.31 7.32
C ALA A 316 13.84 2.58 8.03
N LEU A 317 12.71 3.27 8.20
CA LEU A 317 11.50 2.72 8.80
C LEU A 317 10.98 1.50 8.02
N LEU A 318 10.80 1.65 6.71
CA LEU A 318 10.25 0.59 5.85
C LEU A 318 11.20 -0.60 5.70
N THR A 319 12.51 -0.36 5.63
CA THR A 319 13.48 -1.46 5.64
C THR A 319 13.32 -2.30 6.89
N ALA A 320 13.15 -1.67 8.05
CA ALA A 320 12.98 -2.38 9.32
C ALA A 320 11.61 -3.07 9.41
N SER A 321 10.52 -2.38 9.08
CA SER A 321 9.16 -2.94 9.18
C SER A 321 8.92 -4.08 8.19
N LEU A 322 9.35 -3.95 6.94
CA LEU A 322 9.20 -5.01 5.94
C LEU A 322 10.10 -6.22 6.26
N THR A 323 11.31 -6.00 6.81
CA THR A 323 12.15 -7.09 7.30
C THR A 323 11.46 -7.82 8.45
N TYR A 324 10.89 -7.08 9.40
CA TYR A 324 10.13 -7.63 10.52
C TYR A 324 8.92 -8.45 10.06
N ILE A 325 8.12 -7.94 9.10
CA ILE A 325 7.00 -8.67 8.50
C ILE A 325 7.47 -9.94 7.80
N ARG A 326 8.57 -9.87 7.05
CA ARG A 326 9.16 -11.02 6.36
C ARG A 326 9.59 -12.11 7.36
N GLU A 327 10.23 -11.73 8.46
CA GLU A 327 10.66 -12.66 9.51
C GLU A 327 9.50 -13.33 10.24
N LEU A 328 8.40 -12.62 10.46
CA LEU A 328 7.17 -13.19 11.02
C LEU A 328 6.46 -14.11 10.03
N GLY A 329 6.52 -13.78 8.76
CA GLY A 329 5.79 -14.45 7.69
C GLY A 329 4.31 -14.04 7.63
N VAL A 330 3.87 -13.51 6.49
CA VAL A 330 2.49 -12.98 6.34
C VAL A 330 1.43 -14.05 6.54
N ALA A 331 1.70 -15.29 6.13
CA ALA A 331 0.79 -16.41 6.39
C ALA A 331 0.62 -16.69 7.90
N ASN A 332 1.68 -16.56 8.69
CA ASN A 332 1.62 -16.72 10.14
C ASN A 332 0.85 -15.55 10.79
N ILE A 333 1.05 -14.32 10.28
CA ILE A 333 0.29 -13.12 10.71
C ILE A 333 -1.20 -13.33 10.49
N GLN A 334 -1.59 -13.81 9.31
CA GLN A 334 -2.98 -14.12 9.00
C GLN A 334 -3.53 -15.25 9.91
N ALA A 335 -2.78 -16.35 10.05
CA ALA A 335 -3.18 -17.50 10.87
C ALA A 335 -3.40 -17.11 12.33
N HIS A 336 -2.55 -16.25 12.89
CA HIS A 336 -2.72 -15.71 14.25
C HIS A 336 -4.02 -14.89 14.38
N ARG A 337 -4.33 -14.05 13.39
CA ARG A 337 -5.46 -13.12 13.43
C ARG A 337 -6.81 -13.82 13.20
N LEU A 338 -6.86 -14.86 12.39
CA LEU A 338 -8.12 -15.52 12.00
C LEU A 338 -8.98 -15.96 13.19
N PRO A 339 -8.48 -16.61 14.26
CA PRO A 339 -9.27 -16.95 15.43
C PRO A 339 -9.91 -15.73 16.12
N LEU A 340 -9.18 -14.60 16.17
CA LEU A 340 -9.68 -13.35 16.75
C LEU A 340 -10.85 -12.79 15.93
N ILE A 341 -10.71 -12.81 14.60
CA ILE A 341 -11.75 -12.41 13.66
C ILE A 341 -12.98 -13.31 13.80
N ARG A 342 -12.81 -14.63 13.86
CA ARG A 342 -13.91 -15.58 14.00
C ARG A 342 -14.68 -15.39 15.32
N LYS A 343 -13.97 -15.15 16.41
CA LYS A 343 -14.60 -14.84 17.70
C LYS A 343 -15.47 -13.57 17.61
N LEU A 344 -14.96 -12.50 16.99
CA LEU A 344 -15.73 -11.27 16.77
C LEU A 344 -16.98 -11.53 15.93
N GLN A 345 -16.86 -12.25 14.81
CA GLN A 345 -17.99 -12.58 13.93
C GLN A 345 -19.07 -13.39 14.63
N GLN A 346 -18.70 -14.24 15.60
CA GLN A 346 -19.63 -15.09 16.35
C GLN A 346 -20.32 -14.35 17.48
N GLU A 347 -19.60 -13.52 18.24
CA GLU A 347 -20.11 -12.96 19.50
C GLU A 347 -20.76 -11.58 19.32
N VAL A 348 -20.21 -10.72 18.48
CA VAL A 348 -20.74 -9.34 18.34
C VAL A 348 -22.19 -9.30 17.85
N PRO A 349 -22.67 -10.19 16.95
CA PRO A 349 -24.09 -10.23 16.59
C PRO A 349 -25.02 -10.50 17.78
N ARG A 350 -24.56 -11.25 18.78
CA ARG A 350 -25.34 -11.53 20.01
C ARG A 350 -25.58 -10.27 20.85
N LEU A 351 -24.76 -9.23 20.64
CA LEU A 351 -24.89 -7.92 21.28
C LEU A 351 -25.81 -6.96 20.48
N GLY A 352 -26.57 -7.47 19.51
CA GLY A 352 -27.53 -6.70 18.73
C GLY A 352 -26.91 -5.83 17.64
N LEU A 353 -25.70 -6.17 17.16
CA LEU A 353 -25.08 -5.54 16.01
C LEU A 353 -25.19 -6.47 14.78
N THR A 354 -25.52 -5.90 13.63
CA THR A 354 -25.66 -6.67 12.37
C THR A 354 -24.31 -6.89 11.70
N PRO A 355 -23.92 -8.14 11.38
CA PRO A 355 -22.72 -8.42 10.61
C PRO A 355 -22.80 -7.79 9.22
N VAL A 356 -21.73 -7.13 8.78
CA VAL A 356 -21.58 -6.55 7.43
C VAL A 356 -20.41 -7.22 6.70
N THR A 357 -19.46 -7.76 7.45
CA THR A 357 -18.36 -8.56 6.89
C THR A 357 -18.90 -9.91 6.43
N PRO A 358 -18.62 -10.32 5.18
CA PRO A 358 -18.94 -11.67 4.72
C PRO A 358 -18.34 -12.74 5.63
N ALA A 359 -19.14 -13.78 5.96
CA ALA A 359 -18.75 -14.81 6.94
C ALA A 359 -17.52 -15.62 6.53
N ASP A 360 -17.26 -15.75 5.24
CA ASP A 360 -16.08 -16.43 4.66
C ASP A 360 -14.84 -15.53 4.52
N SER A 361 -14.96 -14.23 4.77
CA SER A 361 -13.82 -13.31 4.68
C SER A 361 -12.69 -13.72 5.64
N THR A 362 -11.46 -13.67 5.14
CA THR A 362 -10.21 -13.87 5.87
C THR A 362 -9.45 -12.56 6.11
N SER A 363 -10.04 -11.45 5.66
CA SER A 363 -9.49 -10.10 5.81
C SER A 363 -9.21 -9.73 7.27
N GLY A 364 -8.32 -8.78 7.48
CA GLY A 364 -8.06 -8.18 8.80
C GLY A 364 -9.15 -7.23 9.29
N VAL A 365 -10.24 -7.08 8.53
CA VAL A 365 -11.32 -6.12 8.78
C VAL A 365 -12.61 -6.87 9.12
N VAL A 366 -13.22 -6.55 10.27
CA VAL A 366 -14.56 -7.00 10.63
C VAL A 366 -15.44 -5.81 10.94
N THR A 367 -16.60 -5.72 10.31
CA THR A 367 -17.52 -4.60 10.46
C THR A 367 -18.91 -5.05 10.84
N PHE A 368 -19.52 -4.28 11.74
CA PHE A 368 -20.87 -4.47 12.24
C PHE A 368 -21.65 -3.18 12.08
N ALA A 369 -22.90 -3.27 11.68
CA ALA A 369 -23.82 -2.16 11.56
C ALA A 369 -24.81 -2.10 12.71
N LYS A 370 -25.16 -0.89 13.11
CA LYS A 370 -26.30 -0.58 13.97
C LYS A 370 -26.68 0.87 13.67
N HIS A 371 -27.97 1.10 13.45
CA HIS A 371 -28.45 2.45 13.21
C HIS A 371 -28.03 3.39 14.35
N ASP A 372 -27.47 4.53 13.98
CA ASP A 372 -27.00 5.58 14.91
C ASP A 372 -26.01 5.11 16.01
N ILE A 373 -25.23 4.04 15.76
CA ILE A 373 -24.26 3.51 16.73
C ILE A 373 -23.33 4.60 17.28
N GLY A 374 -22.97 5.58 16.47
CA GLY A 374 -22.13 6.72 16.86
C GLY A 374 -22.77 7.63 17.92
N GLN A 375 -24.11 7.56 18.12
CA GLN A 375 -24.88 8.34 19.08
C GLN A 375 -25.35 7.52 20.29
N THR A 376 -25.06 6.21 20.32
CA THR A 376 -25.38 5.32 21.44
C THR A 376 -24.37 5.47 22.58
N GLU A 377 -24.53 4.68 23.63
CA GLU A 377 -23.55 4.61 24.73
C GLU A 377 -22.26 3.86 24.34
N ILE A 378 -22.26 3.12 23.22
CA ILE A 378 -21.13 2.30 22.78
C ILE A 378 -19.82 3.10 22.69
N PRO A 379 -19.75 4.28 22.04
CA PRO A 379 -18.53 5.09 22.01
C PRO A 379 -18.00 5.45 23.40
N ARG A 380 -18.90 5.79 24.36
CA ARG A 380 -18.53 6.15 25.72
C ARG A 380 -18.01 4.92 26.49
N LYS A 381 -18.69 3.77 26.38
CA LYS A 381 -18.26 2.50 26.98
C LYS A 381 -16.86 2.12 26.48
N LEU A 382 -16.62 2.16 25.18
CA LEU A 382 -15.31 1.85 24.57
C LEU A 382 -14.21 2.81 25.05
N GLN A 383 -14.50 4.10 25.11
CA GLN A 383 -13.56 5.10 25.64
C GLN A 383 -13.24 4.83 27.12
N ALA A 384 -14.24 4.62 27.96
CA ALA A 384 -14.07 4.31 29.39
C ALA A 384 -13.29 3.00 29.59
N GLY A 385 -13.56 1.98 28.76
CA GLY A 385 -12.86 0.71 28.75
C GLY A 385 -11.47 0.75 28.13
N LYS A 386 -10.99 1.90 27.63
CA LYS A 386 -9.72 2.06 26.92
C LYS A 386 -9.60 1.09 25.71
N VAL A 387 -10.68 0.93 24.97
CA VAL A 387 -10.73 0.11 23.76
C VAL A 387 -10.86 0.99 22.53
N ASN A 388 -9.93 0.89 21.58
CA ASN A 388 -9.94 1.66 20.35
C ASN A 388 -10.39 0.80 19.15
N VAL A 389 -11.46 1.24 18.52
CA VAL A 389 -11.99 0.71 17.26
C VAL A 389 -12.43 1.89 16.38
N ARG A 390 -12.68 1.65 15.10
CA ARG A 390 -13.29 2.67 14.24
C ARG A 390 -14.80 2.67 14.38
N ILE A 391 -15.39 3.81 14.78
CA ILE A 391 -16.84 4.01 14.79
C ILE A 391 -17.19 5.13 13.82
N ALA A 392 -18.20 4.91 13.01
CA ALA A 392 -18.89 5.91 12.20
C ALA A 392 -20.34 6.03 12.67
N MET A 393 -21.18 6.79 11.97
CA MET A 393 -22.56 7.03 12.39
C MET A 393 -23.37 5.73 12.52
N HIS A 394 -23.21 4.81 11.56
CA HIS A 394 -24.07 3.62 11.46
C HIS A 394 -23.32 2.28 11.46
N TRP A 395 -22.01 2.31 11.66
CA TRP A 395 -21.19 1.09 11.68
C TRP A 395 -19.97 1.21 12.59
N MET A 396 -19.49 0.06 13.03
CA MET A 396 -18.27 -0.10 13.80
C MET A 396 -17.38 -1.12 13.11
N ARG A 397 -16.08 -0.80 12.96
CA ARG A 397 -15.07 -1.68 12.39
C ARG A 397 -14.02 -2.02 13.41
N VAL A 398 -13.75 -3.29 13.54
CA VAL A 398 -12.76 -3.89 14.45
C VAL A 398 -11.67 -4.52 13.58
N SER A 399 -10.42 -4.26 13.87
CA SER A 399 -9.29 -4.78 13.10
C SER A 399 -8.10 -5.12 14.01
N PRO A 400 -8.11 -6.33 14.58
CA PRO A 400 -7.01 -6.83 15.39
C PRO A 400 -5.76 -7.10 14.53
N SER A 401 -4.59 -7.06 15.16
CA SER A 401 -3.32 -7.33 14.51
C SER A 401 -2.42 -8.21 15.39
N ILE A 402 -1.16 -8.31 15.01
CA ILE A 402 -0.16 -9.23 15.61
C ILE A 402 0.07 -9.01 17.12
N TYR A 403 -0.26 -7.84 17.63
CA TYR A 403 -0.13 -7.51 19.06
C TYR A 403 -1.38 -7.84 19.88
N ASN A 404 -2.49 -8.24 19.27
CA ASN A 404 -3.71 -8.62 19.96
C ASN A 404 -3.75 -10.12 20.24
N ASP A 405 -4.47 -10.47 21.29
CA ASP A 405 -4.79 -11.84 21.67
C ASP A 405 -6.28 -12.02 21.99
N MET A 406 -6.66 -13.20 22.44
CA MET A 406 -8.05 -13.50 22.78
C MET A 406 -8.55 -12.67 23.96
N ALA A 407 -7.67 -12.34 24.93
CA ALA A 407 -8.05 -11.49 26.07
C ALA A 407 -8.42 -10.06 25.63
N ASP A 408 -7.78 -9.52 24.58
CA ASP A 408 -8.16 -8.23 23.99
C ASP A 408 -9.58 -8.29 23.39
N ILE A 409 -9.92 -9.41 22.75
CA ILE A 409 -11.25 -9.60 22.15
C ILE A 409 -12.31 -9.78 23.24
N GLU A 410 -12.03 -10.55 24.29
CA GLU A 410 -12.93 -10.74 25.45
C GLU A 410 -13.19 -9.39 26.13
N ARG A 411 -12.13 -8.62 26.40
CA ARG A 411 -12.27 -7.27 26.96
C ARG A 411 -13.16 -6.36 26.09
N PHE A 412 -12.97 -6.38 24.76
CA PHE A 412 -13.82 -5.62 23.85
C PHE A 412 -15.30 -6.04 23.97
N LEU A 413 -15.58 -7.34 24.04
CA LEU A 413 -16.94 -7.88 24.18
C LEU A 413 -17.56 -7.50 25.53
N ASP A 414 -16.80 -7.61 26.64
CA ASP A 414 -17.22 -7.20 27.96
C ASP A 414 -17.60 -5.73 28.06
N VAL A 415 -16.81 -4.88 27.39
CA VAL A 415 -17.08 -3.42 27.34
C VAL A 415 -18.38 -3.11 26.58
N LEU A 416 -18.74 -3.94 25.60
CA LEU A 416 -19.98 -3.74 24.82
C LEU A 416 -21.23 -4.29 25.53
N SER A 417 -21.06 -5.31 26.39
CA SER A 417 -22.14 -5.90 27.18
C SER A 417 -22.60 -4.94 28.26
#